data_afc17358247db87ebb82aaa2006e228f
#
_entry.id   afc17358247db87ebb82aaa2006e228f
#
_cell.length_a   1.000
_cell.length_b   1.000
_cell.length_c   1.000
_cell.angle_alpha   90.00
_cell.angle_beta   90.00
_cell.angle_gamma   90.00
#
_symmetry.space_group_name_H-M   'P 1'
#
loop_
_entity.id
_entity.type
_entity.pdbx_description
1 polymer ?
#
loop_
_entity_poly.entity_id
_entity_poly.type
_entity_poly.pdbx_seq_one_letter_code
_entity_poly.pdbx_strand_id
1 'polypeptide(L)'
;EISNAINSVISSYKIKNNRNNQNQILIQSQTLNIVISGVVFTRTPDAGSPYFVINFEEGKLTTGVTKGSIGNTIKIFRKINHKLIPQKWANLIVSIKEIEKIVNSDKLDIEFGITKNNQVVIFQVRPLTSIKRKSKDIPDNDVSKIILKSKKQFKKLNNPLQLYSNKTIFSDMADWNPAEIIGNNPNILDYSLYDFLIMKNSWYIGRAKLGYQNVKPYRLMRKFGSKPYVDTRGSFNSLIPDGINQKLKKKLVNFYLKKLTNNPHLHDKVEFDILFTCYDFTLPSRLNELKINGFSKFEISEIEKALLKLTIEIIEKFPKISSDCLSLTNKMSNNRKKIESELEHSRTTKNLIISIEQLLNDCKKFGAVPFSAMARIAFIGSVML
;
A
#
# COMPACT_ATOMS: atom_id res chain seq x y z
N GLU A 1 -18.87 44.10 19.61
CA GLU A 1 -18.39 42.76 19.21
C GLU A 1 -16.97 42.46 19.70
N ILE A 2 -15.98 43.37 19.47
CA ILE A 2 -14.58 43.19 19.91
C ILE A 2 -14.47 43.01 21.43
N SER A 3 -15.16 43.83 22.21
CA SER A 3 -15.18 43.78 23.69
C SER A 3 -15.69 42.39 24.18
N ASN A 4 -16.73 41.86 23.55
CA ASN A 4 -17.27 40.54 23.90
C ASN A 4 -16.28 39.41 23.58
N ALA A 5 -15.58 39.49 22.45
CA ALA A 5 -14.54 38.51 22.08
C ALA A 5 -13.36 38.57 23.06
N ILE A 6 -12.92 39.77 23.45
CA ILE A 6 -11.86 39.97 24.46
C ILE A 6 -12.28 39.36 25.81
N ASN A 7 -13.49 39.64 26.26
CA ASN A 7 -14.01 39.09 27.51
C ASN A 7 -14.14 37.59 27.49
N SER A 8 -14.50 37.00 26.36
CA SER A 8 -14.52 35.53 26.17
C SER A 8 -13.13 34.90 26.31
N VAL A 9 -12.10 35.52 25.72
CA VAL A 9 -10.72 35.08 25.86
C VAL A 9 -10.22 35.18 27.31
N ILE A 10 -10.48 36.32 27.98
CA ILE A 10 -10.14 36.53 29.40
C ILE A 10 -10.82 35.47 30.28
N SER A 11 -12.07 35.17 30.02
CA SER A 11 -12.83 34.15 30.76
C SER A 11 -12.22 32.75 30.58
N SER A 12 -11.70 32.43 29.39
CA SER A 12 -11.06 31.15 29.13
C SER A 12 -9.76 30.92 29.94
N TYR A 13 -9.03 31.98 30.24
CA TYR A 13 -7.85 31.91 31.13
C TYR A 13 -8.24 31.60 32.58
N LYS A 14 -9.36 32.14 33.05
CA LYS A 14 -9.86 31.90 34.42
C LYS A 14 -10.27 30.46 34.63
N ILE A 15 -10.87 29.81 33.64
CA ILE A 15 -11.32 28.41 33.69
C ILE A 15 -10.13 27.44 33.80
N LYS A 16 -9.00 27.78 33.21
CA LYS A 16 -7.79 26.91 33.21
C LYS A 16 -6.91 27.07 34.48
N ASN A 17 -7.36 27.78 35.52
CA ASN A 17 -6.62 28.05 36.77
C ASN A 17 -5.21 28.66 36.56
N ASN A 18 -4.96 29.28 35.43
CA ASN A 18 -3.66 29.87 35.10
C ASN A 18 -3.71 31.36 35.59
N ARG A 19 -3.43 31.54 36.88
CA ARG A 19 -3.33 32.91 37.52
C ARG A 19 -1.99 33.57 37.16
N ASN A 20 -1.53 33.50 35.95
CA ASN A 20 -0.33 34.22 35.56
C ASN A 20 -0.74 35.63 35.13
N ASN A 21 -0.32 36.63 35.89
CA ASN A 21 -0.58 38.07 35.61
C ASN A 21 0.07 38.56 34.30
N GLN A 22 0.67 37.70 33.50
CA GLN A 22 1.32 37.96 32.22
C GLN A 22 0.52 37.45 31.00
N ASN A 23 -0.75 37.06 31.21
CA ASN A 23 -1.61 36.64 30.08
C ASN A 23 -1.83 37.82 29.13
N GLN A 24 -1.57 37.60 27.85
CA GLN A 24 -1.73 38.58 26.78
C GLN A 24 -2.80 38.13 25.80
N ILE A 25 -3.43 39.08 25.13
CA ILE A 25 -4.40 38.84 24.07
C ILE A 25 -3.85 39.45 22.79
N LEU A 26 -3.74 38.62 21.76
CA LEU A 26 -3.38 39.05 20.42
C LEU A 26 -4.63 39.51 19.66
N ILE A 27 -4.63 40.74 19.21
CA ILE A 27 -5.64 41.31 18.33
C ILE A 27 -4.99 41.59 16.98
N GLN A 28 -5.51 40.99 15.93
CA GLN A 28 -4.97 41.17 14.57
C GLN A 28 -6.11 41.27 13.55
N SER A 29 -5.83 41.87 12.40
CA SER A 29 -6.78 41.91 11.29
C SER A 29 -7.05 40.49 10.75
N GLN A 30 -8.31 40.21 10.43
CA GLN A 30 -8.69 38.96 9.81
C GLN A 30 -8.10 38.89 8.40
N THR A 31 -7.40 37.81 8.10
CA THR A 31 -6.91 37.54 6.75
C THR A 31 -8.06 37.10 5.84
N LEU A 32 -8.30 37.86 4.79
CA LEU A 32 -9.34 37.59 3.79
C LEU A 32 -8.80 36.77 2.60
N ASN A 33 -9.71 36.17 1.81
CA ASN A 33 -9.41 35.50 0.57
C ASN A 33 -8.50 34.26 0.69
N ILE A 34 -8.50 33.59 1.84
CA ILE A 34 -7.87 32.29 2.02
C ILE A 34 -8.63 31.26 1.18
N VAL A 35 -7.91 30.48 0.37
CA VAL A 35 -8.44 29.38 -0.45
C VAL A 35 -7.93 28.02 0.00
N ILE A 36 -6.80 27.99 0.70
CA ILE A 36 -6.23 26.80 1.32
C ILE A 36 -5.79 27.19 2.72
N SER A 37 -6.12 26.38 3.70
CA SER A 37 -5.60 26.52 5.06
C SER A 37 -5.19 25.18 5.62
N GLY A 38 -4.28 25.19 6.57
CA GLY A 38 -3.82 23.93 7.14
C GLY A 38 -2.69 24.07 8.14
N VAL A 39 -2.13 22.91 8.45
CA VAL A 39 -0.99 22.77 9.35
C VAL A 39 0.12 22.03 8.61
N VAL A 40 1.35 22.53 8.72
CA VAL A 40 2.52 21.83 8.22
C VAL A 40 3.47 21.49 9.35
N PHE A 41 3.78 20.20 9.46
CA PHE A 41 4.88 19.72 10.30
C PHE A 41 6.15 19.68 9.46
N THR A 42 7.21 20.32 9.94
CA THR A 42 8.47 20.38 9.18
C THR A 42 9.27 19.08 9.22
N ARG A 43 8.91 18.16 10.12
CA ARG A 43 9.30 16.74 10.16
C ARG A 43 8.09 15.89 10.51
N THR A 44 8.14 14.58 10.25
CA THR A 44 7.01 13.71 10.62
C THR A 44 6.81 13.68 12.14
N PRO A 45 5.56 13.83 12.64
CA PRO A 45 5.31 13.93 14.09
C PRO A 45 5.68 12.65 14.88
N ASP A 46 5.61 11.48 14.24
CA ASP A 46 5.84 10.18 14.86
C ASP A 46 7.32 9.83 15.03
N ALA A 47 8.12 10.07 13.99
CA ALA A 47 9.50 9.59 13.89
C ALA A 47 10.54 10.70 13.62
N GLY A 48 10.14 11.95 13.41
CA GLY A 48 11.04 13.03 13.02
C GLY A 48 11.68 12.84 11.64
N SER A 49 11.08 12.02 10.77
CA SER A 49 11.60 11.74 9.42
C SER A 49 11.64 13.01 8.56
N PRO A 50 12.55 13.10 7.57
CA PRO A 50 12.80 14.32 6.81
C PRO A 50 11.75 14.60 5.74
N TYR A 51 10.51 14.78 6.16
CA TYR A 51 9.38 15.15 5.29
C TYR A 51 8.62 16.33 5.88
N PHE A 52 8.27 17.30 5.03
CA PHE A 52 7.19 18.23 5.33
C PHE A 52 5.88 17.45 5.22
N VAL A 53 5.07 17.46 6.27
CA VAL A 53 3.73 16.84 6.31
C VAL A 53 2.71 17.98 6.33
N ILE A 54 2.00 18.15 5.22
CA ILE A 54 1.03 19.23 5.03
C ILE A 54 -0.35 18.62 5.12
N ASN A 55 -1.09 18.97 6.18
CA ASN A 55 -2.51 18.67 6.33
C ASN A 55 -3.29 19.92 5.96
N PHE A 56 -4.21 19.82 5.02
CA PHE A 56 -4.86 21.00 4.46
C PHE A 56 -6.30 20.76 4.04
N GLU A 57 -7.05 21.83 3.97
CA GLU A 57 -8.38 21.91 3.38
C GLU A 57 -8.42 22.98 2.29
N GLU A 58 -9.21 22.74 1.26
CA GLU A 58 -9.52 23.71 0.21
C GLU A 58 -10.95 24.25 0.42
N GLY A 59 -11.11 25.56 0.32
CA GLY A 59 -12.42 26.21 0.45
C GLY A 59 -12.42 27.42 1.38
N LYS A 60 -13.60 27.97 1.65
CA LYS A 60 -13.75 29.19 2.46
C LYS A 60 -13.75 28.94 3.98
N LEU A 61 -13.92 27.71 4.42
CA LEU A 61 -13.96 27.34 5.83
C LEU A 61 -12.57 26.95 6.32
N THR A 62 -11.93 27.82 7.10
CA THR A 62 -10.55 27.67 7.59
C THR A 62 -10.43 26.92 8.91
N THR A 63 -11.53 26.38 9.46
CA THR A 63 -11.59 25.83 10.83
C THR A 63 -11.59 24.31 10.92
N GLY A 64 -11.64 23.60 9.79
CA GLY A 64 -11.79 22.13 9.78
C GLY A 64 -10.53 21.38 10.22
N VAL A 65 -9.35 21.78 9.74
CA VAL A 65 -8.08 21.09 10.04
C VAL A 65 -7.72 21.21 11.52
N THR A 66 -7.98 22.37 12.13
CA THR A 66 -7.73 22.59 13.57
C THR A 66 -8.71 21.84 14.48
N LYS A 67 -9.88 21.42 13.96
CA LYS A 67 -10.88 20.59 14.68
C LYS A 67 -10.70 19.08 14.49
N GLY A 68 -9.67 18.64 13.73
CA GLY A 68 -9.40 17.22 13.53
C GLY A 68 -10.35 16.51 12.56
N SER A 69 -11.08 17.24 11.72
CA SER A 69 -11.85 16.66 10.63
C SER A 69 -10.91 16.14 9.52
N ILE A 70 -11.39 15.17 8.75
CA ILE A 70 -10.61 14.48 7.71
C ILE A 70 -10.19 15.48 6.63
N GLY A 71 -8.95 15.95 6.70
CA GLY A 71 -8.33 16.82 5.70
C GLY A 71 -7.44 16.04 4.74
N ASN A 72 -7.08 16.67 3.64
CA ASN A 72 -6.08 16.11 2.72
C ASN A 72 -4.68 16.16 3.35
N THR A 73 -3.87 15.12 3.13
CA THR A 73 -2.48 15.08 3.59
C THR A 73 -1.53 14.89 2.42
N ILE A 74 -0.50 15.72 2.35
CA ILE A 74 0.62 15.52 1.41
C ILE A 74 1.95 15.48 2.17
N LYS A 75 2.86 14.61 1.73
CA LYS A 75 4.23 14.52 2.27
C LYS A 75 5.23 14.89 1.20
N ILE A 76 6.07 15.89 1.50
CA ILE A 76 7.12 16.38 0.59
C ILE A 76 8.48 16.11 1.22
N PHE A 77 9.32 15.34 0.55
CA PHE A 77 10.67 15.05 1.03
C PHE A 77 11.52 16.35 1.12
N ARG A 78 12.15 16.60 2.26
CA ARG A 78 12.87 17.87 2.52
C ARG A 78 14.00 18.17 1.55
N LYS A 79 14.68 17.13 1.03
CA LYS A 79 15.77 17.26 0.05
C LYS A 79 15.33 17.00 -1.40
N ILE A 80 14.04 17.12 -1.69
CA ILE A 80 13.53 17.03 -3.06
C ILE A 80 14.06 18.20 -3.89
N ASN A 81 14.32 17.96 -5.18
CA ASN A 81 14.61 19.03 -6.10
C ASN A 81 13.40 19.99 -6.19
N HIS A 82 13.63 21.29 -6.03
CA HIS A 82 12.58 22.31 -6.04
C HIS A 82 11.70 22.26 -7.29
N LYS A 83 12.26 21.93 -8.45
CA LYS A 83 11.50 21.76 -9.71
C LYS A 83 10.46 20.63 -9.68
N LEU A 84 10.56 19.71 -8.72
CA LEU A 84 9.62 18.60 -8.54
C LEU A 84 8.55 18.88 -7.47
N ILE A 85 8.61 20.02 -6.80
CA ILE A 85 7.58 20.43 -5.85
C ILE A 85 6.40 20.94 -6.68
N PRO A 86 5.17 20.44 -6.43
CA PRO A 86 3.99 20.99 -7.10
C PRO A 86 3.90 22.51 -6.88
N GLN A 87 3.63 23.26 -7.94
CA GLN A 87 3.59 24.74 -7.93
C GLN A 87 2.75 25.31 -6.76
N LYS A 88 1.66 24.67 -6.44
CA LYS A 88 0.77 25.00 -5.35
C LYS A 88 1.46 25.08 -3.97
N TRP A 89 2.53 24.29 -3.76
CA TRP A 89 3.25 24.19 -2.48
C TRP A 89 4.61 24.89 -2.49
N ALA A 90 5.07 25.33 -3.65
CA ALA A 90 6.42 25.86 -3.79
C ALA A 90 6.67 27.08 -2.87
N ASN A 91 5.75 28.05 -2.87
CA ASN A 91 5.87 29.26 -2.03
C ASN A 91 5.79 28.90 -0.53
N LEU A 92 4.88 27.98 -0.16
CA LEU A 92 4.78 27.51 1.23
C LEU A 92 6.10 26.91 1.72
N ILE A 93 6.71 26.03 0.93
CA ILE A 93 7.99 25.40 1.31
C ILE A 93 9.13 26.43 1.42
N VAL A 94 9.14 27.46 0.58
CA VAL A 94 10.12 28.56 0.68
C VAL A 94 9.93 29.32 2.00
N SER A 95 8.70 29.74 2.31
CA SER A 95 8.38 30.46 3.57
C SER A 95 8.72 29.61 4.81
N ILE A 96 8.40 28.31 4.79
CA ILE A 96 8.74 27.41 5.90
C ILE A 96 10.24 27.33 6.12
N LYS A 97 11.05 27.22 5.05
CA LYS A 97 12.52 27.17 5.17
C LYS A 97 13.12 28.47 5.69
N GLU A 98 12.49 29.61 5.38
CA GLU A 98 12.86 30.90 5.95
C GLU A 98 12.57 30.92 7.45
N ILE A 99 11.39 30.49 7.88
CA ILE A 99 11.02 30.40 9.30
C ILE A 99 11.97 29.47 10.05
N GLU A 100 12.31 28.31 9.49
CA GLU A 100 13.27 27.37 10.09
C GLU A 100 14.63 28.05 10.37
N LYS A 101 15.09 28.90 9.46
CA LYS A 101 16.33 29.69 9.66
C LYS A 101 16.17 30.72 10.77
N ILE A 102 15.05 31.46 10.80
CA ILE A 102 14.78 32.50 11.81
C ILE A 102 14.70 31.85 13.19
N VAL A 103 13.97 30.75 13.31
CA VAL A 103 13.73 30.04 14.60
C VAL A 103 14.92 29.13 14.97
N ASN A 104 15.85 28.92 14.04
CA ASN A 104 16.99 27.99 14.20
C ASN A 104 16.52 26.57 14.58
N SER A 105 15.45 26.08 13.97
CA SER A 105 14.89 24.75 14.23
C SER A 105 14.20 24.21 12.98
N ASP A 106 14.38 22.92 12.73
CA ASP A 106 13.70 22.19 11.66
C ASP A 106 12.60 21.23 12.19
N LYS A 107 12.18 21.42 13.45
CA LYS A 107 11.14 20.65 14.15
C LYS A 107 10.01 21.60 14.57
N LEU A 108 9.24 22.04 13.60
CA LEU A 108 8.18 23.03 13.79
C LEU A 108 6.81 22.49 13.37
N ASP A 109 5.79 23.00 14.02
CA ASP A 109 4.37 22.88 13.75
C ASP A 109 3.89 24.28 13.35
N ILE A 110 3.44 24.46 12.09
CA ILE A 110 3.17 25.77 11.50
C ILE A 110 1.74 25.78 10.96
N GLU A 111 0.91 26.69 11.45
CA GLU A 111 -0.42 26.97 10.90
C GLU A 111 -0.30 28.01 9.77
N PHE A 112 -0.90 27.71 8.63
CA PHE A 112 -0.76 28.53 7.42
C PHE A 112 -2.08 28.72 6.66
N GLY A 113 -2.11 29.77 5.85
CA GLY A 113 -3.11 29.99 4.81
C GLY A 113 -2.46 30.34 3.49
N ILE A 114 -3.12 30.02 2.39
CA ILE A 114 -2.75 30.45 1.04
C ILE A 114 -3.91 31.23 0.46
N THR A 115 -3.66 32.46 0.01
CA THR A 115 -4.66 33.31 -0.60
C THR A 115 -4.89 32.95 -2.07
N LYS A 116 -5.98 33.53 -2.65
CA LYS A 116 -6.25 33.41 -4.09
C LYS A 116 -5.07 33.86 -4.97
N ASN A 117 -4.27 34.78 -4.52
CA ASN A 117 -3.10 35.31 -5.23
C ASN A 117 -1.83 34.49 -4.94
N ASN A 118 -1.97 33.29 -4.37
CA ASN A 118 -0.88 32.38 -4.01
C ASN A 118 0.13 32.97 -3.01
N GLN A 119 -0.29 33.93 -2.20
CA GLN A 119 0.47 34.46 -1.06
C GLN A 119 0.31 33.54 0.13
N VAL A 120 1.43 33.27 0.80
CA VAL A 120 1.47 32.45 2.03
C VAL A 120 1.30 33.37 3.24
N VAL A 121 0.37 33.03 4.13
CA VAL A 121 0.16 33.68 5.40
C VAL A 121 0.43 32.68 6.50
N ILE A 122 1.28 33.04 7.46
CA ILE A 122 1.59 32.22 8.62
C ILE A 122 0.79 32.73 9.81
N PHE A 123 -0.01 31.84 10.40
CA PHE A 123 -0.86 32.17 11.53
C PHE A 123 -0.18 31.86 12.87
N GLN A 124 0.51 30.73 12.95
CA GLN A 124 1.18 30.30 14.17
C GLN A 124 2.40 29.44 13.85
N VAL A 125 3.43 29.56 14.69
CA VAL A 125 4.64 28.72 14.67
C VAL A 125 4.87 28.18 16.07
N ARG A 126 4.97 26.85 16.20
CA ARG A 126 5.22 26.15 17.48
C ARG A 126 6.34 25.13 17.31
N PRO A 127 7.08 24.80 18.38
CA PRO A 127 7.95 23.64 18.38
C PRO A 127 7.14 22.34 18.21
N LEU A 128 7.65 21.42 17.41
CA LEU A 128 7.06 20.08 17.26
C LEU A 128 7.47 19.20 18.43
N THR A 129 6.57 19.02 19.41
CA THR A 129 6.82 18.28 20.66
C THR A 129 6.43 16.81 20.60
N SER A 130 5.73 16.38 19.57
CA SER A 130 5.08 15.07 19.47
C SER A 130 6.00 13.93 18.99
N ILE A 131 7.29 14.16 18.75
CA ILE A 131 8.22 13.12 18.29
C ILE A 131 8.42 12.09 19.41
N LYS A 132 7.62 11.02 19.36
CA LYS A 132 7.55 9.99 20.42
C LYS A 132 8.70 8.98 20.38
N ARG A 133 9.39 8.81 19.25
CA ARG A 133 10.49 7.85 19.11
C ARG A 133 11.83 8.59 19.13
N LYS A 134 12.64 8.31 20.14
CA LYS A 134 14.10 8.45 20.03
C LYS A 134 14.61 7.36 19.09
N SER A 135 14.29 7.44 17.79
CA SER A 135 15.01 6.67 16.80
C SER A 135 16.44 7.20 16.81
N LYS A 136 17.44 6.31 16.72
CA LYS A 136 18.81 6.73 16.36
C LYS A 136 18.64 7.63 15.14
N ASP A 137 19.08 8.89 15.23
CA ASP A 137 18.92 9.88 14.18
C ASP A 137 19.51 9.32 12.89
N ILE A 138 18.65 8.85 11.98
CA ILE A 138 19.10 8.42 10.66
C ILE A 138 19.40 9.68 9.87
N PRO A 139 20.66 9.88 9.44
CA PRO A 139 21.02 11.08 8.68
C PRO A 139 20.14 11.23 7.44
N ASP A 140 19.65 12.43 7.16
CA ASP A 140 18.82 12.74 5.98
C ASP A 140 19.46 12.27 4.66
N ASN A 141 20.80 12.22 4.61
CA ASN A 141 21.55 11.72 3.45
C ASN A 141 21.33 10.22 3.22
N ASP A 142 21.20 9.42 4.27
CA ASP A 142 20.96 7.97 4.14
C ASP A 142 19.52 7.70 3.68
N VAL A 143 18.55 8.47 4.16
CA VAL A 143 17.18 8.44 3.63
C VAL A 143 17.19 8.80 2.13
N SER A 144 17.95 9.83 1.72
CA SER A 144 18.10 10.20 0.31
C SER A 144 18.65 9.07 -0.54
N LYS A 145 19.69 8.36 -0.06
CA LYS A 145 20.29 7.20 -0.75
C LYS A 145 19.29 6.09 -0.94
N ILE A 146 18.49 5.78 0.11
CA ILE A 146 17.44 4.73 0.07
C ILE A 146 16.37 5.10 -0.95
N ILE A 147 15.90 6.36 -0.97
CA ILE A 147 14.91 6.84 -1.94
C ILE A 147 15.44 6.71 -3.37
N LEU A 148 16.68 7.14 -3.63
CA LEU A 148 17.30 7.05 -4.96
C LEU A 148 17.47 5.59 -5.41
N LYS A 149 17.89 4.70 -4.50
CA LYS A 149 17.97 3.25 -4.75
C LYS A 149 16.60 2.68 -5.11
N SER A 150 15.58 3.00 -4.33
CA SER A 150 14.20 2.55 -4.56
C SER A 150 13.66 3.06 -5.89
N LYS A 151 13.93 4.33 -6.25
CA LYS A 151 13.56 4.91 -7.55
C LYS A 151 14.22 4.20 -8.73
N LYS A 152 15.51 3.87 -8.62
CA LYS A 152 16.24 3.09 -9.65
C LYS A 152 15.64 1.68 -9.79
N GLN A 153 15.35 1.03 -8.67
CA GLN A 153 14.71 -0.29 -8.65
C GLN A 153 13.33 -0.24 -9.31
N PHE A 154 12.49 0.73 -8.94
CA PHE A 154 11.16 0.94 -9.53
C PHE A 154 11.22 1.09 -11.05
N LYS A 155 12.15 1.93 -11.55
CA LYS A 155 12.33 2.12 -13.00
C LYS A 155 12.69 0.82 -13.73
N LYS A 156 13.54 -0.03 -13.14
CA LYS A 156 13.88 -1.34 -13.73
C LYS A 156 12.69 -2.28 -13.79
N LEU A 157 11.82 -2.24 -12.79
CA LEU A 157 10.64 -3.11 -12.70
C LEU A 157 9.51 -2.69 -13.64
N ASN A 158 9.50 -1.46 -14.14
CA ASN A 158 8.49 -0.97 -15.09
C ASN A 158 8.62 -1.55 -16.51
N ASN A 159 9.65 -2.34 -16.81
CA ASN A 159 9.86 -2.97 -18.12
C ASN A 159 10.00 -4.49 -18.00
N PRO A 160 8.93 -5.25 -17.74
CA PRO A 160 9.01 -6.70 -17.73
C PRO A 160 8.80 -7.25 -19.13
N LEU A 161 9.67 -8.16 -19.49
CA LEU A 161 9.64 -8.84 -20.80
C LEU A 161 8.51 -9.87 -20.95
N GLN A 162 7.79 -10.24 -19.87
CA GLN A 162 6.94 -11.45 -19.84
C GLN A 162 5.50 -11.21 -19.37
N LEU A 163 5.12 -10.01 -18.98
CA LEU A 163 3.79 -9.69 -18.50
C LEU A 163 3.10 -8.67 -19.41
N TYR A 164 1.78 -8.78 -19.51
CA TYR A 164 0.99 -7.73 -20.14
C TYR A 164 1.02 -6.45 -19.30
N SER A 165 1.01 -5.32 -19.99
CA SER A 165 1.16 -3.96 -19.51
C SER A 165 2.60 -3.51 -19.23
N ASN A 166 2.89 -2.28 -19.64
CA ASN A 166 4.18 -1.63 -19.40
C ASN A 166 4.19 -0.81 -18.09
N LYS A 167 3.04 -0.72 -17.42
CA LYS A 167 2.89 0.00 -16.15
C LYS A 167 2.64 -0.99 -15.02
N THR A 168 3.07 -0.65 -13.82
CA THR A 168 2.75 -1.39 -12.62
C THR A 168 2.35 -0.46 -11.49
N ILE A 169 1.60 -1.00 -10.53
CA ILE A 169 1.24 -0.38 -9.27
C ILE A 169 1.81 -1.27 -8.18
N PHE A 170 2.45 -0.68 -7.18
CA PHE A 170 2.89 -1.38 -5.98
C PHE A 170 1.92 -1.09 -4.85
N SER A 171 1.35 -2.14 -4.27
CA SER A 171 0.46 -2.09 -3.13
C SER A 171 0.98 -2.96 -2.00
N ASP A 172 0.75 -2.56 -0.77
CA ASP A 172 1.12 -3.34 0.41
C ASP A 172 0.01 -4.27 0.90
N MET A 173 -1.22 -4.08 0.40
CA MET A 173 -2.42 -4.82 0.80
C MET A 173 -3.03 -5.67 -0.31
N ALA A 174 -2.67 -5.45 -1.57
CA ALA A 174 -3.17 -6.26 -2.68
C ALA A 174 -2.57 -7.65 -2.61
N ASP A 175 -3.40 -8.65 -2.83
CA ASP A 175 -3.01 -10.04 -3.08
C ASP A 175 -1.93 -10.61 -2.14
N TRP A 176 -2.23 -11.65 -1.37
CA TRP A 176 -1.33 -12.21 -0.36
C TRP A 176 -0.85 -11.24 0.74
N ASN A 177 -1.36 -10.06 0.77
CA ASN A 177 -1.34 -9.05 1.82
C ASN A 177 -0.10 -9.06 2.76
N PRO A 178 1.11 -8.74 2.24
CA PRO A 178 2.32 -8.81 3.05
C PRO A 178 2.29 -7.86 4.25
N ALA A 179 1.57 -6.73 4.17
CA ALA A 179 1.49 -5.77 5.26
C ALA A 179 0.81 -6.35 6.52
N GLU A 180 -0.18 -7.23 6.35
CA GLU A 180 -0.85 -7.90 7.48
C GLU A 180 -0.09 -9.15 7.94
N ILE A 181 0.44 -9.95 7.00
CA ILE A 181 1.04 -11.24 7.33
C ILE A 181 2.42 -11.09 7.98
N ILE A 182 3.28 -10.22 7.43
CA ILE A 182 4.65 -10.02 7.91
C ILE A 182 4.95 -8.59 8.41
N GLY A 183 3.96 -7.70 8.30
CA GLY A 183 4.05 -6.31 8.73
C GLY A 183 4.74 -5.37 7.74
N ASN A 184 4.63 -4.06 8.04
CA ASN A 184 5.17 -3.00 7.20
C ASN A 184 6.69 -2.84 7.26
N ASN A 185 7.33 -3.45 8.26
CA ASN A 185 8.77 -3.44 8.44
C ASN A 185 9.26 -4.80 8.97
N PRO A 186 9.08 -5.87 8.18
CA PRO A 186 9.44 -7.21 8.60
C PRO A 186 10.95 -7.34 8.80
N ASN A 187 11.36 -8.18 9.75
CA ASN A 187 12.74 -8.58 9.88
C ASN A 187 13.19 -9.41 8.66
N ILE A 188 14.49 -9.70 8.56
CA ILE A 188 15.06 -10.39 7.40
C ILE A 188 14.50 -11.81 7.28
N LEU A 189 14.31 -12.50 8.40
CA LEU A 189 13.83 -13.89 8.41
C LEU A 189 12.37 -13.97 7.96
N ASP A 190 11.48 -13.15 8.52
CA ASP A 190 10.06 -13.13 8.15
C ASP A 190 9.89 -12.82 6.66
N TYR A 191 10.63 -11.81 6.17
CA TYR A 191 10.59 -11.46 4.75
C TYR A 191 11.06 -12.62 3.86
N SER A 192 12.20 -13.25 4.19
CA SER A 192 12.79 -14.31 3.36
C SER A 192 11.96 -15.58 3.40
N LEU A 193 11.38 -15.93 4.55
CA LEU A 193 10.52 -17.09 4.70
C LEU A 193 9.22 -16.93 3.92
N TYR A 194 8.55 -15.78 4.06
CA TYR A 194 7.32 -15.49 3.32
C TYR A 194 7.56 -15.42 1.80
N ASP A 195 8.66 -14.79 1.39
CA ASP A 195 9.06 -14.77 -0.01
C ASP A 195 9.31 -16.19 -0.54
N PHE A 196 10.03 -17.01 0.20
CA PHE A 196 10.35 -18.38 -0.22
C PHE A 196 9.11 -19.27 -0.32
N LEU A 197 8.26 -19.25 0.70
CA LEU A 197 7.09 -20.13 0.78
C LEU A 197 6.00 -19.73 -0.22
N ILE A 198 5.67 -18.45 -0.32
CA ILE A 198 4.51 -17.94 -1.06
C ILE A 198 4.91 -17.09 -2.26
N MET A 199 5.60 -15.97 -2.03
CA MET A 199 5.66 -14.84 -2.95
C MET A 199 6.61 -15.04 -4.13
N LYS A 200 7.53 -16.00 -4.04
CA LYS A 200 8.47 -16.31 -5.14
C LYS A 200 7.80 -17.06 -6.27
N ASN A 201 7.00 -18.09 -5.98
CA ASN A 201 6.38 -18.91 -7.03
C ASN A 201 5.12 -19.68 -6.62
N SER A 202 4.91 -20.03 -5.36
CA SER A 202 3.75 -20.84 -4.93
C SER A 202 2.42 -20.19 -5.32
N TRP A 203 2.34 -18.87 -5.21
CA TRP A 203 1.17 -18.07 -5.50
C TRP A 203 0.63 -18.25 -6.95
N TYR A 204 1.50 -18.28 -7.96
CA TYR A 204 1.06 -18.47 -9.34
C TYR A 204 0.96 -19.94 -9.74
N ILE A 205 1.76 -20.83 -9.13
CA ILE A 205 1.69 -22.27 -9.42
C ILE A 205 0.32 -22.83 -9.04
N GLY A 206 -0.21 -22.47 -7.87
CA GLY A 206 -1.54 -22.88 -7.46
C GLY A 206 -2.63 -22.37 -8.42
N ARG A 207 -2.56 -21.11 -8.83
CA ARG A 207 -3.50 -20.51 -9.80
C ARG A 207 -3.42 -21.15 -11.18
N ALA A 208 -2.21 -21.38 -11.69
CA ALA A 208 -2.01 -22.02 -13.00
C ALA A 208 -2.59 -23.45 -13.04
N LYS A 209 -2.54 -24.21 -11.93
CA LYS A 209 -3.19 -25.53 -11.81
C LYS A 209 -4.71 -25.46 -11.93
N LEU A 210 -5.31 -24.32 -11.61
CA LEU A 210 -6.75 -24.09 -11.72
C LEU A 210 -7.20 -23.58 -13.10
N GLY A 211 -6.27 -23.30 -14.02
CA GLY A 211 -6.58 -22.81 -15.36
C GLY A 211 -6.40 -21.30 -15.57
N TYR A 212 -5.78 -20.62 -14.61
CA TYR A 212 -5.34 -19.25 -14.79
C TYR A 212 -3.98 -19.18 -15.50
N GLN A 213 -3.69 -18.00 -16.05
CA GLN A 213 -2.44 -17.75 -16.78
C GLN A 213 -1.19 -18.03 -15.91
N ASN A 214 -0.26 -18.83 -16.45
CA ASN A 214 1.02 -19.06 -15.83
C ASN A 214 1.98 -17.89 -16.10
N VAL A 215 2.38 -17.20 -15.04
CA VAL A 215 3.27 -16.02 -15.10
C VAL A 215 4.73 -16.35 -14.74
N LYS A 216 5.13 -17.61 -14.83
CA LYS A 216 6.51 -18.07 -14.57
C LYS A 216 7.53 -17.43 -15.53
N PRO A 217 8.73 -17.00 -15.02
CA PRO A 217 9.13 -16.89 -13.62
C PRO A 217 8.93 -15.45 -13.13
N TYR A 218 7.86 -15.17 -12.38
CA TYR A 218 7.61 -13.83 -11.85
C TYR A 218 7.55 -13.81 -10.32
N ARG A 219 8.29 -12.90 -9.70
CA ARG A 219 8.29 -12.68 -8.26
C ARG A 219 7.27 -11.62 -7.90
N LEU A 220 6.28 -11.98 -7.09
CA LEU A 220 5.17 -11.09 -6.75
C LEU A 220 5.59 -9.97 -5.80
N MET A 221 6.36 -10.29 -4.76
CA MET A 221 6.75 -9.33 -3.73
C MET A 221 8.05 -8.62 -4.06
N ARG A 222 8.07 -7.30 -3.83
CA ARG A 222 9.23 -6.42 -3.97
C ARG A 222 9.43 -5.62 -2.69
N LYS A 223 10.66 -5.22 -2.40
CA LYS A 223 11.00 -4.43 -1.21
C LYS A 223 11.53 -3.06 -1.64
N PHE A 224 10.89 -2.01 -1.16
CA PHE A 224 11.37 -0.65 -1.29
C PHE A 224 11.70 -0.09 0.09
N GLY A 225 12.97 0.25 0.33
CA GLY A 225 13.45 0.48 1.67
C GLY A 225 13.32 -0.80 2.52
N SER A 226 12.61 -0.73 3.63
CA SER A 226 12.31 -1.88 4.51
C SER A 226 10.92 -2.48 4.24
N LYS A 227 10.04 -1.77 3.52
CA LYS A 227 8.64 -2.15 3.34
C LYS A 227 8.44 -3.11 2.16
N PRO A 228 7.69 -4.22 2.35
CA PRO A 228 7.29 -5.11 1.27
C PRO A 228 6.11 -4.53 0.49
N TYR A 229 6.07 -4.82 -0.81
CA TYR A 229 4.99 -4.45 -1.72
C TYR A 229 4.70 -5.57 -2.70
N VAL A 230 3.45 -5.72 -3.07
CA VAL A 230 2.98 -6.56 -4.17
C VAL A 230 3.06 -5.80 -5.48
N ASP A 231 3.61 -6.41 -6.51
CA ASP A 231 3.48 -5.95 -7.89
C ASP A 231 2.11 -6.38 -8.43
N THR A 232 1.14 -5.46 -8.41
CA THR A 232 -0.24 -5.75 -8.82
C THR A 232 -0.34 -6.21 -10.27
N ARG A 233 0.58 -5.80 -11.14
CA ARG A 233 0.63 -6.27 -12.52
C ARG A 233 0.89 -7.79 -12.58
N GLY A 234 1.83 -8.30 -11.76
CA GLY A 234 2.07 -9.74 -11.65
C GLY A 234 0.83 -10.48 -11.18
N SER A 235 0.20 -9.98 -10.12
CA SER A 235 -1.06 -10.49 -9.59
C SER A 235 -2.16 -10.54 -10.67
N PHE A 236 -2.44 -9.40 -11.32
CA PHE A 236 -3.51 -9.28 -12.31
C PHE A 236 -3.31 -10.18 -13.52
N ASN A 237 -2.07 -10.30 -14.02
CA ASN A 237 -1.75 -11.26 -15.08
C ASN A 237 -2.07 -12.70 -14.67
N SER A 238 -1.78 -13.08 -13.41
CA SER A 238 -1.99 -14.46 -12.90
C SER A 238 -3.45 -14.80 -12.62
N LEU A 239 -4.35 -13.85 -12.70
CA LEU A 239 -5.80 -14.02 -12.46
C LEU A 239 -6.62 -13.93 -13.75
N ILE A 240 -5.97 -13.86 -14.91
CA ILE A 240 -6.64 -13.97 -16.21
C ILE A 240 -6.85 -15.46 -16.54
N PRO A 241 -8.03 -15.88 -17.01
CA PRO A 241 -8.23 -17.22 -17.57
C PRO A 241 -7.26 -17.50 -18.71
N ASP A 242 -6.63 -18.69 -18.74
CA ASP A 242 -5.61 -18.99 -19.76
C ASP A 242 -6.19 -19.11 -21.16
N GLY A 243 -7.45 -19.51 -21.28
CA GLY A 243 -8.14 -19.71 -22.55
C GLY A 243 -8.47 -18.46 -23.38
N ILE A 244 -8.18 -17.24 -22.88
CA ILE A 244 -8.44 -15.98 -23.61
C ILE A 244 -7.26 -15.65 -24.52
N ASN A 245 -7.53 -15.05 -25.70
CA ASN A 245 -6.48 -14.66 -26.64
C ASN A 245 -5.56 -13.54 -26.09
N GLN A 246 -4.31 -13.49 -26.58
CA GLN A 246 -3.27 -12.59 -26.03
C GLN A 246 -3.61 -11.10 -26.12
N LYS A 247 -4.28 -10.66 -27.19
CA LYS A 247 -4.67 -9.24 -27.35
C LYS A 247 -5.68 -8.86 -26.29
N LEU A 248 -6.65 -9.74 -26.04
CA LEU A 248 -7.70 -9.52 -25.05
C LEU A 248 -7.13 -9.59 -23.61
N LYS A 249 -6.21 -10.54 -23.31
CA LYS A 249 -5.47 -10.57 -22.05
C LYS A 249 -4.78 -9.24 -21.77
N LYS A 250 -4.03 -8.70 -22.74
CA LYS A 250 -3.34 -7.40 -22.63
C LYS A 250 -4.32 -6.25 -22.38
N LYS A 251 -5.43 -6.22 -23.12
CA LYS A 251 -6.46 -5.19 -22.97
C LYS A 251 -7.09 -5.22 -21.58
N LEU A 252 -7.40 -6.43 -21.08
CA LEU A 252 -8.02 -6.64 -19.78
C LEU A 252 -7.10 -6.25 -18.63
N VAL A 253 -5.83 -6.65 -18.65
CA VAL A 253 -4.85 -6.25 -17.65
C VAL A 253 -4.66 -4.72 -17.61
N ASN A 254 -4.59 -4.08 -18.78
CA ASN A 254 -4.48 -2.62 -18.85
C ASN A 254 -5.72 -1.92 -18.28
N PHE A 255 -6.92 -2.47 -18.53
CA PHE A 255 -8.15 -1.98 -17.93
C PHE A 255 -8.11 -2.08 -16.39
N TYR A 256 -7.75 -3.22 -15.83
CA TYR A 256 -7.65 -3.42 -14.39
C TYR A 256 -6.66 -2.44 -13.74
N LEU A 257 -5.47 -2.28 -14.32
CA LEU A 257 -4.47 -1.35 -13.79
C LEU A 257 -4.95 0.11 -13.87
N LYS A 258 -5.65 0.49 -14.94
CA LYS A 258 -6.27 1.82 -15.07
C LYS A 258 -7.36 2.02 -14.02
N LYS A 259 -8.22 1.01 -13.81
CA LYS A 259 -9.29 1.04 -12.81
C LYS A 259 -8.72 1.22 -11.41
N LEU A 260 -7.68 0.46 -11.04
CA LEU A 260 -7.01 0.61 -9.75
C LEU A 260 -6.30 1.96 -9.62
N THR A 261 -5.67 2.49 -10.68
CA THR A 261 -5.05 3.81 -10.66
C THR A 261 -6.05 4.92 -10.35
N ASN A 262 -7.25 4.81 -10.89
CA ASN A 262 -8.33 5.77 -10.68
C ASN A 262 -9.03 5.61 -9.31
N ASN A 263 -8.91 4.43 -8.70
CA ASN A 263 -9.54 4.07 -7.42
C ASN A 263 -8.50 3.45 -6.46
N PRO A 264 -7.46 4.19 -6.05
CA PRO A 264 -6.36 3.64 -5.25
C PRO A 264 -6.79 3.10 -3.88
N HIS A 265 -7.93 3.54 -3.34
CA HIS A 265 -8.51 3.06 -2.08
C HIS A 265 -9.01 1.61 -2.17
N LEU A 266 -9.17 1.04 -3.38
CA LEU A 266 -9.57 -0.35 -3.60
C LEU A 266 -8.38 -1.32 -3.67
N HIS A 267 -7.20 -0.90 -3.25
CA HIS A 267 -6.00 -1.72 -3.36
C HIS A 267 -6.01 -2.98 -2.47
N ASP A 268 -6.83 -3.02 -1.43
CA ASP A 268 -7.07 -4.17 -0.55
C ASP A 268 -8.25 -5.05 -0.99
N LYS A 269 -9.03 -4.59 -1.98
CA LYS A 269 -10.25 -5.25 -2.50
C LYS A 269 -10.14 -5.60 -3.99
N VAL A 270 -8.92 -5.74 -4.50
CA VAL A 270 -8.69 -5.91 -5.94
C VAL A 270 -9.44 -7.09 -6.54
N GLU A 271 -9.55 -8.19 -5.83
CA GLU A 271 -10.21 -9.40 -6.34
C GLU A 271 -11.74 -9.27 -6.40
N PHE A 272 -12.35 -8.39 -5.59
CA PHE A 272 -13.80 -8.15 -5.56
C PHE A 272 -14.20 -7.00 -6.48
N ASP A 273 -13.50 -5.86 -6.39
CA ASP A 273 -13.96 -4.60 -6.98
C ASP A 273 -13.23 -4.22 -8.26
N ILE A 274 -12.02 -4.75 -8.49
CA ILE A 274 -11.20 -4.41 -9.67
C ILE A 274 -11.25 -5.49 -10.73
N LEU A 275 -11.11 -6.76 -10.35
CA LEU A 275 -10.91 -7.89 -11.25
C LEU A 275 -12.21 -8.67 -11.52
N PHE A 276 -12.27 -9.30 -12.68
CA PHE A 276 -13.21 -10.38 -12.97
C PHE A 276 -12.42 -11.70 -12.97
N THR A 277 -12.58 -12.51 -11.92
CA THR A 277 -11.71 -13.67 -11.69
C THR A 277 -12.43 -15.01 -11.68
N CYS A 278 -13.76 -15.00 -11.60
CA CYS A 278 -14.64 -16.17 -11.72
C CYS A 278 -15.99 -15.73 -12.26
N TYR A 279 -16.83 -16.67 -12.61
CA TYR A 279 -18.23 -16.43 -12.94
C TYR A 279 -19.06 -16.45 -11.66
N ASP A 280 -19.95 -15.48 -11.54
CA ASP A 280 -21.05 -15.42 -10.59
C ASP A 280 -22.29 -14.86 -11.28
N PHE A 281 -23.48 -14.97 -10.66
CA PHE A 281 -24.74 -14.53 -11.28
C PHE A 281 -24.84 -13.02 -11.53
N THR A 282 -23.96 -12.22 -10.89
CA THR A 282 -23.89 -10.76 -11.09
C THR A 282 -22.92 -10.36 -12.20
N LEU A 283 -22.05 -11.28 -12.63
CA LEU A 283 -21.00 -11.01 -13.61
C LEU A 283 -21.54 -10.41 -14.92
N PRO A 284 -22.64 -10.88 -15.53
CA PRO A 284 -23.14 -10.30 -16.77
C PRO A 284 -23.45 -8.81 -16.67
N SER A 285 -24.01 -8.38 -15.53
CA SER A 285 -24.28 -6.96 -15.27
C SER A 285 -23.00 -6.16 -15.02
N ARG A 286 -22.03 -6.72 -14.30
CA ARG A 286 -20.73 -6.10 -14.01
C ARG A 286 -19.87 -5.95 -15.27
N LEU A 287 -19.96 -6.86 -16.24
CA LEU A 287 -19.24 -6.78 -17.51
C LEU A 287 -19.69 -5.59 -18.40
N ASN A 288 -20.83 -4.94 -18.11
CA ASN A 288 -21.21 -3.70 -18.78
C ASN A 288 -20.18 -2.58 -18.61
N GLU A 289 -19.39 -2.61 -17.51
CA GLU A 289 -18.29 -1.69 -17.31
C GLU A 289 -17.24 -1.79 -18.43
N LEU A 290 -16.99 -2.98 -18.95
CA LEU A 290 -16.06 -3.20 -20.05
C LEU A 290 -16.53 -2.52 -21.34
N LYS A 291 -17.84 -2.53 -21.60
CA LYS A 291 -18.42 -1.86 -22.78
C LYS A 291 -18.13 -0.36 -22.78
N ILE A 292 -18.30 0.29 -21.62
CA ILE A 292 -17.99 1.73 -21.44
C ILE A 292 -16.49 2.00 -21.65
N ASN A 293 -15.64 1.02 -21.35
CA ASN A 293 -14.19 1.10 -21.51
C ASN A 293 -13.66 0.57 -22.84
N GLY A 294 -14.52 0.48 -23.87
CA GLY A 294 -14.13 0.23 -25.26
C GLY A 294 -13.93 -1.25 -25.61
N PHE A 295 -14.50 -2.18 -24.85
CA PHE A 295 -14.54 -3.59 -25.22
C PHE A 295 -15.76 -3.84 -26.14
N SER A 296 -15.55 -4.61 -27.20
CA SER A 296 -16.61 -5.02 -28.09
C SER A 296 -17.51 -6.08 -27.43
N LYS A 297 -18.75 -6.24 -27.97
CA LYS A 297 -19.67 -7.31 -27.51
C LYS A 297 -19.01 -8.69 -27.61
N PHE A 298 -18.24 -8.93 -28.67
CA PHE A 298 -17.52 -10.19 -28.88
C PHE A 298 -16.46 -10.42 -27.79
N GLU A 299 -15.64 -9.41 -27.52
CA GLU A 299 -14.61 -9.49 -26.46
C GLU A 299 -15.22 -9.74 -25.07
N ILE A 300 -16.35 -9.10 -24.76
CA ILE A 300 -17.08 -9.29 -23.49
C ILE A 300 -17.61 -10.73 -23.41
N SER A 301 -18.22 -11.23 -24.47
CA SER A 301 -18.73 -12.61 -24.53
C SER A 301 -17.59 -13.65 -24.42
N GLU A 302 -16.42 -13.37 -25.00
CA GLU A 302 -15.24 -14.23 -24.87
C GLU A 302 -14.75 -14.30 -23.40
N ILE A 303 -14.70 -13.16 -22.70
CA ILE A 303 -14.33 -13.07 -21.29
C ILE A 303 -15.34 -13.84 -20.43
N GLU A 304 -16.63 -13.60 -20.63
CA GLU A 304 -17.71 -14.24 -19.88
C GLU A 304 -17.66 -15.77 -20.02
N LYS A 305 -17.58 -16.27 -21.25
CA LYS A 305 -17.47 -17.70 -21.54
C LYS A 305 -16.22 -18.33 -20.91
N ALA A 306 -15.09 -17.63 -20.97
CA ALA A 306 -13.84 -18.12 -20.38
C ALA A 306 -13.94 -18.20 -18.84
N LEU A 307 -14.55 -17.20 -18.20
CA LEU A 307 -14.76 -17.21 -16.75
C LEU A 307 -15.76 -18.28 -16.34
N LEU A 308 -16.85 -18.47 -17.07
CA LEU A 308 -17.85 -19.52 -16.81
C LEU A 308 -17.20 -20.90 -16.91
N LYS A 309 -16.48 -21.17 -18.03
CA LYS A 309 -15.77 -22.43 -18.23
C LYS A 309 -14.77 -22.70 -17.10
N LEU A 310 -13.95 -21.71 -16.77
CA LEU A 310 -12.96 -21.82 -15.68
C LEU A 310 -13.62 -22.15 -14.35
N THR A 311 -14.73 -21.48 -14.02
CA THR A 311 -15.45 -21.68 -12.75
C THR A 311 -16.04 -23.08 -12.67
N ILE A 312 -16.68 -23.56 -13.74
CA ILE A 312 -17.22 -24.93 -13.83
C ILE A 312 -16.09 -25.96 -13.64
N GLU A 313 -14.98 -25.81 -14.37
CA GLU A 313 -13.86 -26.74 -14.25
C GLU A 313 -13.25 -26.77 -12.84
N ILE A 314 -13.21 -25.63 -12.14
CA ILE A 314 -12.72 -25.55 -10.75
C ILE A 314 -13.68 -26.29 -9.82
N ILE A 315 -14.99 -26.10 -9.97
CA ILE A 315 -16.00 -26.76 -9.15
C ILE A 315 -15.95 -28.28 -9.35
N GLU A 316 -15.88 -28.74 -10.59
CA GLU A 316 -15.82 -30.18 -10.92
C GLU A 316 -14.54 -30.83 -10.38
N LYS A 317 -13.40 -30.13 -10.41
CA LYS A 317 -12.11 -30.63 -9.92
C LYS A 317 -11.94 -30.47 -8.40
N PHE A 318 -12.80 -29.73 -7.72
CA PHE A 318 -12.64 -29.41 -6.31
C PHE A 318 -12.53 -30.65 -5.39
N PRO A 319 -13.37 -31.71 -5.51
CA PRO A 319 -13.25 -32.88 -4.65
C PRO A 319 -11.87 -33.55 -4.74
N LYS A 320 -11.34 -33.66 -5.96
CA LYS A 320 -10.00 -34.22 -6.20
C LYS A 320 -8.89 -33.31 -5.63
N ILE A 321 -8.96 -32.01 -5.89
CA ILE A 321 -7.98 -31.04 -5.38
C ILE A 321 -7.95 -31.05 -3.85
N SER A 322 -9.11 -31.12 -3.20
CA SER A 322 -9.23 -31.21 -1.75
C SER A 322 -8.60 -32.49 -1.19
N SER A 323 -8.91 -33.66 -1.79
CA SER A 323 -8.31 -34.95 -1.42
C SER A 323 -6.79 -34.94 -1.60
N ASP A 324 -6.30 -34.42 -2.73
CA ASP A 324 -4.86 -34.29 -3.01
C ASP A 324 -4.18 -33.39 -1.96
N CYS A 325 -4.79 -32.28 -1.57
CA CYS A 325 -4.27 -31.39 -0.51
C CYS A 325 -4.15 -32.11 0.84
N LEU A 326 -5.15 -32.89 1.25
CA LEU A 326 -5.10 -33.66 2.49
C LEU A 326 -3.98 -34.71 2.44
N SER A 327 -3.86 -35.43 1.33
CA SER A 327 -2.79 -36.43 1.11
C SER A 327 -1.39 -35.77 1.21
N LEU A 328 -1.19 -34.61 0.58
CA LEU A 328 0.06 -33.88 0.64
C LEU A 328 0.38 -33.36 2.05
N THR A 329 -0.63 -32.89 2.80
CA THR A 329 -0.47 -32.47 4.19
C THR A 329 -0.06 -33.64 5.08
N ASN A 330 -0.67 -34.82 4.91
CA ASN A 330 -0.26 -36.04 5.60
C ASN A 330 1.18 -36.45 5.27
N LYS A 331 1.56 -36.38 3.99
CA LYS A 331 2.93 -36.63 3.56
C LYS A 331 3.93 -35.69 4.23
N MET A 332 3.61 -34.38 4.28
CA MET A 332 4.43 -33.38 4.97
C MET A 332 4.59 -33.70 6.46
N SER A 333 3.51 -34.09 7.12
CA SER A 333 3.53 -34.48 8.54
C SER A 333 4.39 -35.72 8.79
N ASN A 334 4.29 -36.73 7.93
CA ASN A 334 5.10 -37.95 8.02
C ASN A 334 6.60 -37.66 7.78
N ASN A 335 6.92 -36.83 6.79
CA ASN A 335 8.30 -36.41 6.54
C ASN A 335 8.89 -35.66 7.75
N ARG A 336 8.09 -34.77 8.38
CA ARG A 336 8.50 -34.07 9.60
C ARG A 336 8.86 -35.05 10.73
N LYS A 337 7.99 -36.03 11.01
CA LYS A 337 8.22 -37.05 12.06
C LYS A 337 9.51 -37.84 11.80
N LYS A 338 9.76 -38.19 10.52
CA LYS A 338 11.00 -38.88 10.12
C LYS A 338 12.24 -38.03 10.40
N ILE A 339 12.22 -36.75 10.03
CA ILE A 339 13.32 -35.81 10.29
C ILE A 339 13.55 -35.63 11.79
N GLU A 340 12.47 -35.52 12.60
CA GLU A 340 12.55 -35.43 14.05
C GLU A 340 13.27 -36.65 14.64
N SER A 341 12.88 -37.87 14.23
CA SER A 341 13.53 -39.11 14.66
C SER A 341 15.00 -39.21 14.23
N GLU A 342 15.34 -38.81 13.02
CA GLU A 342 16.73 -38.78 12.53
C GLU A 342 17.61 -37.82 13.35
N LEU A 343 17.06 -36.65 13.76
CA LEU A 343 17.76 -35.67 14.57
C LEU A 343 17.93 -36.12 16.03
N GLU A 344 17.07 -36.98 16.56
CA GLU A 344 17.26 -37.58 17.89
C GLU A 344 18.53 -38.47 17.94
N HIS A 345 18.87 -39.13 16.83
CA HIS A 345 20.04 -39.99 16.74
C HIS A 345 21.34 -39.25 16.40
N SER A 346 21.25 -38.08 15.73
CA SER A 346 22.46 -37.33 15.34
C SER A 346 22.19 -35.83 15.17
N ARG A 347 22.45 -35.02 16.20
CA ARG A 347 22.30 -33.56 16.22
C ARG A 347 23.57 -32.81 15.86
N THR A 348 24.15 -33.10 14.70
CA THR A 348 25.25 -32.28 14.17
C THR A 348 24.73 -31.01 13.51
N THR A 349 25.51 -29.92 13.50
CA THR A 349 25.17 -28.68 12.79
C THR A 349 24.84 -28.94 11.32
N LYS A 350 25.58 -29.84 10.67
CA LYS A 350 25.33 -30.22 9.28
C LYS A 350 23.96 -30.88 9.09
N ASN A 351 23.59 -31.81 9.96
CA ASN A 351 22.30 -32.51 9.88
C ASN A 351 21.14 -31.54 10.15
N LEU A 352 21.29 -30.59 11.10
CA LEU A 352 20.31 -29.56 11.37
C LEU A 352 20.06 -28.67 10.13
N ILE A 353 21.11 -28.23 9.43
CA ILE A 353 20.98 -27.41 8.23
C ILE A 353 20.22 -28.18 7.13
N ILE A 354 20.60 -29.44 6.86
CA ILE A 354 19.95 -30.30 5.86
C ILE A 354 18.48 -30.50 6.23
N SER A 355 18.18 -30.78 7.48
CA SER A 355 16.80 -30.96 7.96
C SER A 355 15.96 -29.70 7.83
N ILE A 356 16.50 -28.51 8.11
CA ILE A 356 15.80 -27.22 7.92
C ILE A 356 15.51 -27.01 6.44
N GLU A 357 16.48 -27.25 5.54
CA GLU A 357 16.27 -27.11 4.10
C GLU A 357 15.18 -28.07 3.59
N GLN A 358 15.18 -29.32 4.06
CA GLN A 358 14.18 -30.32 3.70
C GLN A 358 12.79 -29.90 4.20
N LEU A 359 12.66 -29.48 5.47
CA LEU A 359 11.39 -29.00 6.03
C LEU A 359 10.85 -27.77 5.27
N LEU A 360 11.70 -26.82 4.92
CA LEU A 360 11.31 -25.66 4.14
C LEU A 360 10.81 -26.04 2.74
N ASN A 361 11.49 -26.97 2.07
CA ASN A 361 11.08 -27.47 0.76
C ASN A 361 9.77 -28.26 0.83
N ASP A 362 9.58 -29.07 1.87
CA ASP A 362 8.35 -29.82 2.11
C ASP A 362 7.18 -28.86 2.43
N CYS A 363 7.38 -27.87 3.30
CA CYS A 363 6.38 -26.82 3.57
C CYS A 363 5.97 -26.08 2.29
N LYS A 364 6.92 -25.81 1.41
CA LYS A 364 6.61 -25.17 0.14
C LYS A 364 5.86 -26.10 -0.82
N LYS A 365 6.38 -27.29 -1.05
CA LYS A 365 5.87 -28.22 -2.06
C LYS A 365 4.54 -28.83 -1.67
N PHE A 366 4.41 -29.28 -0.43
CA PHE A 366 3.25 -30.01 0.10
C PHE A 366 2.28 -29.15 0.89
N GLY A 367 2.70 -27.95 1.34
CA GLY A 367 1.89 -26.96 2.06
C GLY A 367 1.52 -25.77 1.18
N ALA A 368 2.47 -24.87 0.92
CA ALA A 368 2.20 -23.55 0.35
C ALA A 368 1.62 -23.60 -1.09
N VAL A 369 2.10 -24.50 -1.95
CA VAL A 369 1.58 -24.64 -3.33
C VAL A 369 0.12 -25.15 -3.34
N PRO A 370 -0.24 -26.26 -2.66
CA PRO A 370 -1.64 -26.68 -2.54
C PRO A 370 -2.51 -25.62 -1.86
N PHE A 371 -2.02 -25.00 -0.78
CA PHE A 371 -2.72 -23.94 -0.09
C PHE A 371 -3.08 -22.77 -1.03
N SER A 372 -2.18 -22.38 -1.93
CA SER A 372 -2.46 -21.28 -2.86
C SER A 372 -3.58 -21.60 -3.87
N ALA A 373 -3.75 -22.88 -4.24
CA ALA A 373 -4.89 -23.32 -5.04
C ALA A 373 -6.19 -23.33 -4.21
N MET A 374 -6.14 -23.89 -3.00
CA MET A 374 -7.32 -23.94 -2.11
C MET A 374 -7.79 -22.56 -1.69
N ALA A 375 -6.88 -21.63 -1.38
CA ALA A 375 -7.23 -20.24 -1.07
C ALA A 375 -8.00 -19.58 -2.23
N ARG A 376 -7.60 -19.86 -3.48
CA ARG A 376 -8.31 -19.36 -4.66
C ARG A 376 -9.70 -19.98 -4.81
N ILE A 377 -9.85 -21.27 -4.56
CA ILE A 377 -11.16 -21.96 -4.57
C ILE A 377 -12.08 -21.38 -3.47
N ALA A 378 -11.56 -21.23 -2.26
CA ALA A 378 -12.31 -20.63 -1.16
C ALA A 378 -12.78 -19.21 -1.48
N PHE A 379 -11.94 -18.40 -2.16
CA PHE A 379 -12.32 -17.08 -2.62
C PHE A 379 -13.46 -17.13 -3.65
N ILE A 380 -13.41 -18.06 -4.62
CA ILE A 380 -14.47 -18.23 -5.61
C ILE A 380 -15.79 -18.60 -4.91
N GLY A 381 -15.74 -19.54 -3.96
CA GLY A 381 -16.90 -19.91 -3.14
C GLY A 381 -17.48 -18.72 -2.37
N SER A 382 -16.63 -17.86 -1.81
CA SER A 382 -17.06 -16.63 -1.11
C SER A 382 -17.75 -15.64 -2.05
N VAL A 383 -17.25 -15.46 -3.29
CA VAL A 383 -17.88 -14.58 -4.29
C VAL A 383 -19.23 -15.14 -4.73
N MET A 384 -19.36 -16.46 -4.89
CA MET A 384 -20.61 -17.09 -5.33
C MET A 384 -21.70 -17.06 -4.24
N LEU A 385 -21.33 -17.11 -2.97
CA LEU A 385 -22.25 -17.02 -1.82
C LEU A 385 -22.75 -15.60 -1.56
#